data_dcd3080b40964c7a909042bd01bb223d
#
_entry.id   dcd3080b40964c7a909042bd01bb223d
#
_cell.length_a   1.000
_cell.length_b   1.000
_cell.length_c   1.000
_cell.angle_alpha   90.00
_cell.angle_beta   90.00
_cell.angle_gamma   90.00
#
_symmetry.space_group_name_H-M   'P 1'
#
loop_
_entity.id
_entity.type
_entity.pdbx_description
1 polymer ?
#
loop_
_entity_poly.entity_id
_entity_poly.type
_entity_poly.pdbx_seq_one_letter_code
_entity_poly.pdbx_strand_id
1 'polypeptide(L)'
;MSVIDIPELHVLFTPDDFTGDGAIVVAVSGGGDSLALLFLLQQYLQSRGEAARLVAVTVDHGLRAESAVEAAGVAALCARHGIVHRTLCWQGEKPQSGLARRARTARYDLLCQAAEDLGAGVIVTGHTLDDQAETYIMRLQRDQAAMHDGEGGGRGLAAMPRLAVLQRKFRLLRPLLSVRRGALRQYLQARNIGWVDDPGNDNPSSERVRVRRQLDDAAISKAQAAVVCARGRRAGRARMMAALVEQNRVRLCGERLWLARNGVEEAAAAFYGLVMTCAAIIGGREQVPACTARVQHLLEAGDGRITVAGAVIEVTRNSVRLWREKRNLAEVALAPGDKTVWDGRYRIANNSGAPVTLRTPEHDELRAVFNNTPADDTGLHWPSLETTCALERKGRVVLPVLQGVPAGVTIERILRPFDWLVADSERSLLAALQPVFAFKA
;
A
#
# COMPACT_ATOMS: atom_id res chain seq x y z
N MET A 1 -12.26 -17.47 38.06
CA MET A 1 -11.74 -16.38 37.22
C MET A 1 -11.46 -16.98 35.84
N SER A 2 -12.17 -16.56 34.82
CA SER A 2 -11.87 -17.00 33.44
C SER A 2 -10.46 -16.54 33.08
N VAL A 3 -9.63 -17.46 32.60
CA VAL A 3 -8.29 -17.15 32.11
C VAL A 3 -8.46 -16.17 30.91
N ILE A 4 -7.90 -14.98 31.03
CA ILE A 4 -7.91 -14.01 29.92
C ILE A 4 -6.98 -14.58 28.84
N ASP A 5 -7.54 -14.97 27.71
CA ASP A 5 -6.81 -15.61 26.60
C ASP A 5 -6.07 -14.57 25.74
N ILE A 6 -5.07 -13.92 26.37
CA ILE A 6 -4.11 -13.05 25.67
C ILE A 6 -2.74 -13.71 25.74
N PRO A 7 -2.06 -13.90 24.59
CA PRO A 7 -0.70 -14.41 24.58
C PRO A 7 0.24 -13.55 25.45
N GLU A 8 1.30 -14.15 25.96
CA GLU A 8 2.32 -13.42 26.71
C GLU A 8 2.93 -12.28 25.88
N LEU A 9 3.37 -11.22 26.56
CA LEU A 9 3.84 -9.99 25.88
C LEU A 9 4.98 -10.25 24.89
N HIS A 10 5.88 -11.19 25.17
CA HIS A 10 6.98 -11.55 24.29
C HIS A 10 6.54 -12.31 23.00
N VAL A 11 5.31 -12.85 22.99
CA VAL A 11 4.69 -13.46 21.80
C VAL A 11 4.00 -12.37 20.95
N LEU A 12 3.40 -11.38 21.60
CA LEU A 12 2.75 -10.25 20.93
C LEU A 12 3.77 -9.29 20.31
N PHE A 13 4.85 -9.02 21.05
CA PHE A 13 5.87 -8.04 20.72
C PHE A 13 7.25 -8.69 20.78
N THR A 14 8.06 -8.49 19.76
CA THR A 14 9.44 -8.96 19.71
C THR A 14 10.40 -7.77 19.63
N PRO A 15 11.67 -7.92 20.07
CA PRO A 15 12.66 -6.85 19.92
C PRO A 15 12.80 -6.36 18.48
N ASP A 16 12.70 -7.27 17.50
CA ASP A 16 12.78 -6.96 16.08
C ASP A 16 11.62 -6.09 15.56
N ASP A 17 10.50 -6.03 16.29
CA ASP A 17 9.39 -5.14 15.95
C ASP A 17 9.77 -3.66 16.15
N PHE A 18 10.71 -3.35 17.05
CA PHE A 18 11.03 -2.00 17.51
C PHE A 18 12.51 -1.65 17.34
N THR A 19 13.08 -1.99 16.19
CA THR A 19 14.47 -1.68 15.86
C THR A 19 14.71 -0.15 15.82
N GLY A 20 15.89 0.29 16.29
CA GLY A 20 16.26 1.69 16.44
C GLY A 20 15.78 2.29 17.77
N ASP A 21 16.27 3.50 18.10
CA ASP A 21 16.05 4.17 19.40
C ASP A 21 14.93 5.23 19.34
N GLY A 22 14.30 5.43 18.19
CA GLY A 22 13.27 6.45 17.99
C GLY A 22 11.96 6.14 18.73
N ALA A 23 11.04 7.09 18.71
CA ALA A 23 9.71 6.92 19.27
C ALA A 23 8.94 5.76 18.61
N ILE A 24 7.97 5.22 19.33
CA ILE A 24 7.02 4.20 18.86
C ILE A 24 5.63 4.82 18.90
N VAL A 25 5.03 5.05 17.73
CA VAL A 25 3.71 5.64 17.60
C VAL A 25 2.64 4.57 17.72
N VAL A 26 1.72 4.72 18.66
CA VAL A 26 0.54 3.86 18.80
C VAL A 26 -0.71 4.64 18.40
N ALA A 27 -1.44 4.12 17.43
CA ALA A 27 -2.71 4.71 17.01
C ALA A 27 -3.82 4.34 18.00
N VAL A 28 -4.38 5.33 18.69
CA VAL A 28 -5.41 5.15 19.73
C VAL A 28 -6.66 5.91 19.33
N SER A 29 -7.79 5.21 19.23
CA SER A 29 -9.10 5.79 18.88
C SER A 29 -10.04 5.98 20.08
N GLY A 30 -9.63 5.55 21.29
CA GLY A 30 -10.51 5.48 22.45
C GLY A 30 -11.35 4.19 22.52
N GLY A 31 -11.42 3.42 21.44
CA GLY A 31 -12.07 2.11 21.44
C GLY A 31 -11.25 1.03 22.15
N GLY A 32 -11.95 -0.02 22.66
CA GLY A 32 -11.35 -1.06 23.50
C GLY A 32 -10.10 -1.72 22.92
N ASP A 33 -10.10 -2.07 21.64
CA ASP A 33 -8.97 -2.76 21.01
C ASP A 33 -7.70 -1.87 20.97
N SER A 34 -7.85 -0.58 20.70
CA SER A 34 -6.73 0.36 20.65
C SER A 34 -6.19 0.73 22.02
N LEU A 35 -7.07 0.82 23.04
CA LEU A 35 -6.65 1.05 24.43
C LEU A 35 -5.96 -0.19 25.01
N ALA A 36 -6.48 -1.38 24.75
CA ALA A 36 -5.81 -2.61 25.18
C ALA A 36 -4.41 -2.74 24.56
N LEU A 37 -4.27 -2.43 23.26
CA LEU A 37 -2.96 -2.35 22.61
C LEU A 37 -2.02 -1.39 23.33
N LEU A 38 -2.49 -0.17 23.65
CA LEU A 38 -1.69 0.86 24.29
C LEU A 38 -1.10 0.37 25.62
N PHE A 39 -1.94 -0.22 26.47
CA PHE A 39 -1.50 -0.70 27.79
C PHE A 39 -0.65 -1.97 27.74
N LEU A 40 -0.94 -2.90 26.82
CA LEU A 40 -0.09 -4.08 26.59
C LEU A 40 1.30 -3.67 26.11
N LEU A 41 1.38 -2.71 25.18
CA LEU A 41 2.66 -2.23 24.70
C LEU A 41 3.40 -1.39 25.74
N GLN A 42 2.70 -0.56 26.54
CA GLN A 42 3.31 0.14 27.66
C GLN A 42 3.96 -0.84 28.63
N GLN A 43 3.25 -1.89 29.03
CA GLN A 43 3.76 -2.93 29.92
C GLN A 43 4.99 -3.65 29.35
N TYR A 44 4.97 -3.97 28.04
CA TYR A 44 6.12 -4.56 27.36
C TYR A 44 7.34 -3.63 27.37
N LEU A 45 7.15 -2.36 27.02
CA LEU A 45 8.26 -1.38 26.97
C LEU A 45 8.77 -1.04 28.39
N GLN A 46 7.89 -1.02 29.40
CA GLN A 46 8.30 -0.86 30.81
C GLN A 46 9.21 -2.01 31.26
N SER A 47 8.88 -3.25 30.92
CA SER A 47 9.72 -4.41 31.28
C SER A 47 11.11 -4.38 30.63
N ARG A 48 11.29 -3.56 29.59
CA ARG A 48 12.56 -3.35 28.88
C ARG A 48 13.28 -2.04 29.22
N GLY A 49 12.68 -1.20 30.09
CA GLY A 49 13.21 0.14 30.37
C GLY A 49 13.04 1.15 29.23
N GLU A 50 12.17 0.85 28.25
CA GLU A 50 11.99 1.64 27.01
C GLU A 50 10.66 2.43 27.01
N ALA A 51 9.98 2.57 28.15
CA ALA A 51 8.67 3.21 28.24
C ALA A 51 8.61 4.63 27.69
N ALA A 52 9.71 5.38 27.77
CA ALA A 52 9.82 6.75 27.26
C ALA A 52 9.67 6.86 25.74
N ARG A 53 9.84 5.77 24.99
CA ARG A 53 9.68 5.73 23.54
C ARG A 53 8.21 5.71 23.10
N LEU A 54 7.28 5.39 24.00
CA LEU A 54 5.86 5.24 23.70
C LEU A 54 5.17 6.59 23.51
N VAL A 55 4.57 6.81 22.34
CA VAL A 55 3.75 7.97 22.06
C VAL A 55 2.40 7.52 21.50
N ALA A 56 1.32 7.84 22.23
CA ALA A 56 -0.03 7.60 21.76
C ALA A 56 -0.47 8.73 20.81
N VAL A 57 -1.07 8.37 19.68
CA VAL A 57 -1.58 9.33 18.70
C VAL A 57 -3.04 9.04 18.39
N THR A 58 -3.91 10.03 18.62
CA THR A 58 -5.32 10.00 18.25
C THR A 58 -5.54 10.82 16.99
N VAL A 59 -6.22 10.23 16.00
CA VAL A 59 -6.66 10.95 14.81
C VAL A 59 -8.13 11.27 14.94
N ASP A 60 -8.43 12.56 15.14
CA ASP A 60 -9.79 13.07 15.09
C ASP A 60 -10.17 13.37 13.64
N HIS A 61 -11.17 12.65 13.13
CA HIS A 61 -11.64 12.83 11.77
C HIS A 61 -12.59 14.03 11.60
N GLY A 62 -13.09 14.60 12.71
CA GLY A 62 -14.07 15.70 12.70
C GLY A 62 -15.36 15.33 11.98
N LEU A 63 -15.78 14.06 12.04
CA LEU A 63 -16.98 13.56 11.37
C LEU A 63 -18.21 13.56 12.28
N ARG A 64 -18.02 13.67 13.59
CA ARG A 64 -19.05 13.73 14.62
C ARG A 64 -18.69 14.81 15.66
N ALA A 65 -19.69 15.42 16.28
CA ALA A 65 -19.46 16.44 17.29
C ALA A 65 -18.72 15.88 18.53
N GLU A 66 -18.96 14.61 18.85
CA GLU A 66 -18.39 13.92 20.02
C GLU A 66 -16.93 13.55 19.83
N SER A 67 -16.40 13.51 18.60
CA SER A 67 -15.05 13.01 18.30
C SER A 67 -13.95 13.81 19.03
N ALA A 68 -14.10 15.10 19.21
CA ALA A 68 -13.19 15.94 19.95
C ALA A 68 -13.19 15.62 21.46
N VAL A 69 -14.38 15.34 22.01
CA VAL A 69 -14.53 14.94 23.44
C VAL A 69 -13.91 13.55 23.67
N GLU A 70 -14.13 12.63 22.74
CA GLU A 70 -13.51 11.29 22.78
C GLU A 70 -11.98 11.41 22.76
N ALA A 71 -11.42 12.22 21.87
CA ALA A 71 -9.97 12.47 21.79
C ALA A 71 -9.42 13.11 23.07
N ALA A 72 -10.13 14.07 23.66
CA ALA A 72 -9.78 14.68 24.94
C ALA A 72 -9.81 13.63 26.09
N GLY A 73 -10.77 12.72 26.09
CA GLY A 73 -10.86 11.61 27.04
C GLY A 73 -9.64 10.67 26.94
N VAL A 74 -9.19 10.36 25.73
CA VAL A 74 -7.95 9.57 25.52
C VAL A 74 -6.74 10.34 26.02
N ALA A 75 -6.62 11.65 25.76
CA ALA A 75 -5.53 12.47 26.26
C ALA A 75 -5.46 12.48 27.79
N ALA A 76 -6.61 12.64 28.46
CA ALA A 76 -6.70 12.58 29.92
C ALA A 76 -6.32 11.20 30.49
N LEU A 77 -6.73 10.13 29.80
CA LEU A 77 -6.36 8.75 30.17
C LEU A 77 -4.83 8.56 30.05
N CYS A 78 -4.23 8.95 28.95
CA CYS A 78 -2.79 8.88 28.74
C CYS A 78 -2.01 9.66 29.81
N ALA A 79 -2.45 10.88 30.14
CA ALA A 79 -1.83 11.70 31.17
C ALA A 79 -1.83 11.02 32.54
N ARG A 80 -2.96 10.39 32.93
CA ARG A 80 -3.04 9.63 34.21
C ARG A 80 -2.07 8.44 34.27
N HIS A 81 -1.70 7.89 33.12
CA HIS A 81 -0.80 6.73 33.04
C HIS A 81 0.63 7.10 32.62
N GLY A 82 0.97 8.39 32.58
CA GLY A 82 2.30 8.87 32.22
C GLY A 82 2.69 8.59 30.77
N ILE A 83 1.72 8.49 29.86
CA ILE A 83 1.93 8.25 28.43
C ILE A 83 1.87 9.57 27.67
N VAL A 84 2.88 9.85 26.86
CA VAL A 84 2.87 11.02 25.94
C VAL A 84 1.77 10.82 24.91
N HIS A 85 0.94 11.86 24.70
CA HIS A 85 -0.19 11.80 23.78
C HIS A 85 -0.20 13.01 22.84
N ARG A 86 -0.61 12.76 21.56
CA ARG A 86 -0.91 13.80 20.56
C ARG A 86 -2.24 13.53 19.89
N THR A 87 -3.05 14.60 19.72
CA THR A 87 -4.25 14.56 18.87
C THR A 87 -3.96 15.26 17.57
N LEU A 88 -4.28 14.61 16.45
CA LEU A 88 -4.19 15.16 15.11
C LEU A 88 -5.57 15.23 14.48
N CYS A 89 -5.92 16.38 13.89
CA CYS A 89 -7.23 16.59 13.28
C CYS A 89 -7.13 16.50 11.76
N TRP A 90 -8.04 15.73 11.16
CA TRP A 90 -8.18 15.73 9.71
C TRP A 90 -8.79 17.05 9.23
N GLN A 91 -7.98 17.88 8.59
CA GLN A 91 -8.36 19.21 8.09
C GLN A 91 -9.08 19.16 6.73
N GLY A 92 -9.81 20.24 6.40
CA GLY A 92 -10.44 20.45 5.10
C GLY A 92 -11.82 19.80 4.96
N GLU A 93 -12.42 20.01 3.77
CA GLU A 93 -13.74 19.49 3.44
C GLU A 93 -13.77 17.97 3.37
N LYS A 94 -14.89 17.40 3.85
CA LYS A 94 -15.09 15.96 3.85
C LYS A 94 -15.82 15.54 2.55
N PRO A 95 -15.31 14.53 1.83
CA PRO A 95 -15.94 14.10 0.59
C PRO A 95 -17.33 13.48 0.86
N GLN A 96 -18.28 13.78 -0.01
CA GLN A 96 -19.64 13.24 0.10
C GLN A 96 -19.72 11.75 -0.29
N SER A 97 -18.78 11.26 -1.12
CA SER A 97 -18.71 9.87 -1.54
C SER A 97 -17.37 9.24 -1.18
N GLY A 98 -17.36 7.94 -0.88
CA GLY A 98 -16.13 7.22 -0.51
C GLY A 98 -15.50 7.67 0.80
N LEU A 99 -16.28 8.28 1.71
CA LEU A 99 -15.84 8.86 2.97
C LEU A 99 -14.99 7.90 3.81
N ALA A 100 -15.41 6.64 3.97
CA ALA A 100 -14.68 5.65 4.75
C ALA A 100 -13.27 5.36 4.20
N ARG A 101 -13.14 5.31 2.87
CA ARG A 101 -11.84 5.12 2.21
C ARG A 101 -10.95 6.34 2.42
N ARG A 102 -11.49 7.54 2.25
CA ARG A 102 -10.76 8.80 2.44
C ARG A 102 -10.36 9.02 3.90
N ALA A 103 -11.26 8.75 4.85
CA ALA A 103 -10.96 8.81 6.28
C ALA A 103 -9.83 7.83 6.66
N ARG A 104 -9.85 6.61 6.09
CA ARG A 104 -8.75 5.65 6.29
C ARG A 104 -7.43 6.17 5.72
N THR A 105 -7.42 6.76 4.54
CA THR A 105 -6.20 7.35 3.95
C THR A 105 -5.69 8.48 4.82
N ALA A 106 -6.54 9.46 5.18
CA ALA A 106 -6.19 10.59 6.03
C ALA A 106 -5.64 10.15 7.40
N ARG A 107 -6.22 9.10 8.01
CA ARG A 107 -5.70 8.53 9.26
C ARG A 107 -4.25 8.10 9.13
N TYR A 108 -3.92 7.33 8.10
CA TYR A 108 -2.56 6.84 7.93
C TYR A 108 -1.60 7.95 7.51
N ASP A 109 -2.04 8.92 6.71
CA ASP A 109 -1.21 10.07 6.35
C ASP A 109 -0.85 10.91 7.59
N LEU A 110 -1.83 11.17 8.47
CA LEU A 110 -1.59 11.87 9.73
C LEU A 110 -0.70 11.07 10.69
N LEU A 111 -0.89 9.74 10.77
CA LEU A 111 -0.02 8.89 11.57
C LEU A 111 1.42 8.87 11.03
N CYS A 112 1.61 8.86 9.71
CA CYS A 112 2.93 8.96 9.09
C CYS A 112 3.56 10.33 9.35
N GLN A 113 2.79 11.42 9.30
CA GLN A 113 3.25 12.76 9.66
C GLN A 113 3.70 12.81 11.13
N ALA A 114 2.89 12.28 12.06
CA ALA A 114 3.29 12.20 13.46
C ALA A 114 4.55 11.38 13.67
N ALA A 115 4.70 10.27 12.95
CA ALA A 115 5.89 9.43 13.02
C ALA A 115 7.14 10.18 12.51
N GLU A 116 7.00 10.96 11.43
CA GLU A 116 8.06 11.83 10.91
C GLU A 116 8.50 12.86 11.96
N ASP A 117 7.54 13.62 12.51
CA ASP A 117 7.77 14.70 13.48
C ASP A 117 8.39 14.17 14.79
N LEU A 118 8.16 12.92 15.12
CA LEU A 118 8.65 12.26 16.33
C LEU A 118 9.94 11.44 16.11
N GLY A 119 10.45 11.37 14.88
CA GLY A 119 11.55 10.49 14.54
C GLY A 119 11.21 8.99 14.76
N ALA A 120 9.93 8.62 14.66
CA ALA A 120 9.48 7.24 14.86
C ALA A 120 9.63 6.41 13.60
N GLY A 121 10.20 5.22 13.71
CA GLY A 121 10.27 4.25 12.60
C GLY A 121 9.06 3.29 12.53
N VAL A 122 8.26 3.24 13.62
CA VAL A 122 7.19 2.23 13.78
C VAL A 122 5.87 2.88 14.18
N ILE A 123 4.81 2.45 13.50
CA ILE A 123 3.42 2.78 13.82
C ILE A 123 2.71 1.48 14.21
N VAL A 124 2.04 1.44 15.36
CA VAL A 124 1.35 0.25 15.89
C VAL A 124 -0.16 0.49 15.90
N THR A 125 -0.94 -0.50 15.45
CA THR A 125 -2.41 -0.40 15.37
C THR A 125 -3.12 -1.61 15.95
N GLY A 126 -4.25 -1.40 16.65
CA GLY A 126 -5.02 -2.40 17.42
C GLY A 126 -6.00 -3.23 16.58
N HIS A 127 -5.59 -3.76 15.43
CA HIS A 127 -6.42 -4.69 14.68
C HIS A 127 -6.36 -6.09 15.28
N THR A 128 -7.52 -6.74 15.40
CA THR A 128 -7.73 -8.02 16.11
C THR A 128 -7.92 -9.21 15.17
N LEU A 129 -8.04 -10.41 15.75
CA LEU A 129 -8.42 -11.62 15.02
C LEU A 129 -9.83 -11.50 14.43
N ASP A 130 -10.75 -10.85 15.16
CA ASP A 130 -12.11 -10.57 14.66
C ASP A 130 -12.06 -9.69 13.41
N ASP A 131 -11.20 -8.64 13.37
CA ASP A 131 -11.00 -7.80 12.19
C ASP A 131 -10.39 -8.57 11.01
N GLN A 132 -9.55 -9.56 11.28
CA GLN A 132 -9.02 -10.46 10.25
C GLN A 132 -10.12 -11.31 9.62
N ALA A 133 -10.97 -11.93 10.45
CA ALA A 133 -12.07 -12.75 9.99
C ALA A 133 -13.09 -11.92 9.20
N GLU A 134 -13.49 -10.74 9.72
CA GLU A 134 -14.35 -9.80 9.01
C GLU A 134 -13.76 -9.46 7.63
N THR A 135 -12.48 -9.09 7.59
CA THR A 135 -11.81 -8.71 6.34
C THR A 135 -11.71 -9.88 5.35
N TYR A 136 -11.45 -11.09 5.83
CA TYR A 136 -11.38 -12.29 5.02
C TYR A 136 -12.74 -12.60 4.37
N ILE A 137 -13.81 -12.64 5.18
CA ILE A 137 -15.16 -12.97 4.69
C ILE A 137 -15.67 -11.93 3.69
N MET A 138 -15.53 -10.63 3.98
CA MET A 138 -15.89 -9.56 3.05
C MET A 138 -15.17 -9.71 1.70
N ARG A 139 -13.91 -10.09 1.70
CA ARG A 139 -13.13 -10.31 0.47
C ARG A 139 -13.52 -11.60 -0.23
N LEU A 140 -13.79 -12.67 0.52
CA LEU A 140 -14.26 -13.94 -0.04
C LEU A 140 -15.60 -13.76 -0.76
N GLN A 141 -16.54 -13.03 -0.18
CA GLN A 141 -17.84 -12.73 -0.79
C GLN A 141 -17.67 -11.93 -2.09
N ARG A 142 -16.76 -10.96 -2.13
CA ARG A 142 -16.45 -10.19 -3.35
C ARG A 142 -15.73 -11.02 -4.40
N ASP A 143 -14.78 -11.89 -4.01
CA ASP A 143 -14.09 -12.79 -4.94
C ASP A 143 -15.04 -13.83 -5.52
N GLN A 144 -16.00 -14.35 -4.74
CA GLN A 144 -17.03 -15.26 -5.24
C GLN A 144 -17.97 -14.57 -6.24
N ALA A 145 -18.37 -13.33 -5.99
CA ALA A 145 -19.12 -12.53 -6.95
C ALA A 145 -18.31 -12.31 -8.25
N ALA A 146 -17.02 -12.00 -8.15
CA ALA A 146 -16.13 -11.81 -9.29
C ALA A 146 -15.81 -13.13 -10.03
N MET A 147 -15.83 -14.29 -9.35
CA MET A 147 -15.67 -15.60 -10.00
C MET A 147 -16.86 -15.98 -10.91
N HIS A 148 -18.06 -15.51 -10.60
CA HIS A 148 -19.22 -15.63 -11.51
C HIS A 148 -19.00 -14.88 -12.82
N ASP A 149 -18.18 -13.82 -12.78
CA ASP A 149 -17.78 -13.01 -13.95
C ASP A 149 -16.43 -13.43 -14.55
N GLY A 150 -15.81 -14.51 -14.07
CA GLY A 150 -14.52 -15.03 -14.57
C GLY A 150 -13.26 -14.30 -14.04
N GLU A 151 -13.38 -13.43 -13.05
CA GLU A 151 -12.30 -12.54 -12.59
C GLU A 151 -11.67 -12.86 -11.22
N GLY A 152 -11.89 -14.02 -10.63
CA GLY A 152 -11.42 -14.37 -9.27
C GLY A 152 -9.91 -14.49 -9.12
N GLY A 153 -9.29 -13.63 -8.33
CA GLY A 153 -7.85 -13.64 -8.08
C GLY A 153 -7.42 -13.42 -6.63
N GLY A 154 -7.60 -14.40 -5.78
CA GLY A 154 -7.26 -14.57 -4.36
C GLY A 154 -6.18 -13.77 -3.61
N ARG A 155 -5.63 -12.68 -4.17
CA ARG A 155 -4.62 -11.82 -3.49
C ARG A 155 -5.20 -11.15 -2.24
N GLY A 156 -6.49 -10.83 -2.27
CA GLY A 156 -7.21 -10.22 -1.16
C GLY A 156 -7.35 -11.12 0.07
N LEU A 157 -7.42 -12.43 -0.11
CA LEU A 157 -7.72 -13.40 0.96
C LEU A 157 -6.61 -13.52 2.03
N ALA A 158 -5.40 -13.03 1.77
CA ALA A 158 -4.35 -12.94 2.78
C ALA A 158 -4.65 -11.93 3.91
N ALA A 159 -5.76 -11.22 3.83
CA ALA A 159 -6.25 -10.21 4.76
C ALA A 159 -5.19 -9.17 5.16
N MET A 160 -5.06 -8.79 6.46
CA MET A 160 -4.09 -7.79 6.89
C MET A 160 -2.78 -8.46 7.33
N PRO A 161 -1.60 -8.03 6.84
CA PRO A 161 -0.32 -8.54 7.32
C PRO A 161 -0.04 -8.02 8.76
N ARG A 162 0.67 -8.83 9.58
CA ARG A 162 1.15 -8.40 10.90
C ARG A 162 2.12 -7.23 10.78
N LEU A 163 3.05 -7.33 9.84
CA LEU A 163 4.03 -6.30 9.51
C LEU A 163 3.85 -5.86 8.06
N ALA A 164 3.84 -4.55 7.86
CA ALA A 164 3.85 -3.90 6.55
C ALA A 164 4.73 -2.65 6.59
N VAL A 165 5.02 -2.08 5.43
CA VAL A 165 5.68 -0.77 5.31
C VAL A 165 4.69 0.21 4.69
N LEU A 166 4.48 1.34 5.36
CA LEU A 166 3.67 2.47 4.90
C LEU A 166 4.57 3.48 4.21
N GLN A 167 4.11 4.01 3.07
CA GLN A 167 4.77 5.07 2.31
C GLN A 167 6.27 4.78 2.09
N ARG A 168 6.64 3.49 1.97
CA ARG A 168 8.01 2.99 1.80
C ARG A 168 8.98 3.40 2.94
N LYS A 169 8.49 3.95 4.04
CA LYS A 169 9.28 4.53 5.14
C LYS A 169 8.96 3.91 6.50
N PHE A 170 7.71 3.88 6.90
CA PHE A 170 7.30 3.53 8.25
C PHE A 170 6.87 2.07 8.37
N ARG A 171 7.37 1.37 9.37
CA ARG A 171 6.88 0.02 9.70
C ARG A 171 5.50 0.14 10.34
N LEU A 172 4.52 -0.61 9.82
CA LEU A 172 3.17 -0.71 10.37
C LEU A 172 2.99 -2.08 11.02
N LEU A 173 2.91 -2.11 12.34
CA LEU A 173 2.78 -3.31 13.14
C LEU A 173 1.33 -3.51 13.60
N ARG A 174 0.84 -4.74 13.55
CA ARG A 174 -0.48 -5.17 14.03
C ARG A 174 -0.32 -6.41 14.92
N PRO A 175 0.06 -6.24 16.19
CA PRO A 175 0.43 -7.37 17.04
C PRO A 175 -0.78 -8.19 17.50
N LEU A 176 -1.98 -7.61 17.53
CA LEU A 176 -3.18 -8.25 18.06
C LEU A 176 -3.98 -9.06 17.02
N LEU A 177 -3.43 -9.34 15.83
CA LEU A 177 -4.14 -10.09 14.78
C LEU A 177 -4.43 -11.57 15.11
N SER A 178 -3.89 -12.08 16.21
CA SER A 178 -4.18 -13.41 16.75
C SER A 178 -5.05 -13.35 18.03
N VAL A 179 -5.40 -12.16 18.51
CA VAL A 179 -6.12 -11.95 19.77
C VAL A 179 -7.58 -11.62 19.50
N ARG A 180 -8.49 -12.25 20.25
CA ARG A 180 -9.92 -11.98 20.18
C ARG A 180 -10.26 -10.65 20.84
N ARG A 181 -11.19 -9.89 20.26
CA ARG A 181 -11.71 -8.63 20.83
C ARG A 181 -12.27 -8.82 22.24
N GLY A 182 -12.95 -9.95 22.50
CA GLY A 182 -13.49 -10.28 23.80
C GLY A 182 -12.41 -10.36 24.90
N ALA A 183 -11.25 -10.97 24.61
CA ALA A 183 -10.14 -11.07 25.54
C ALA A 183 -9.54 -9.68 25.87
N LEU A 184 -9.45 -8.79 24.88
CA LEU A 184 -8.98 -7.42 25.08
C LEU A 184 -9.92 -6.60 25.98
N ARG A 185 -11.23 -6.77 25.81
CA ARG A 185 -12.22 -6.13 26.69
C ARG A 185 -12.11 -6.65 28.12
N GLN A 186 -11.96 -7.96 28.33
CA GLN A 186 -11.72 -8.55 29.66
C GLN A 186 -10.43 -8.01 30.29
N TYR A 187 -9.36 -7.84 29.49
CA TYR A 187 -8.10 -7.25 29.98
C TYR A 187 -8.28 -5.82 30.51
N LEU A 188 -9.06 -4.98 29.81
CA LEU A 188 -9.35 -3.62 30.24
C LEU A 188 -10.26 -3.58 31.45
N GLN A 189 -11.30 -4.42 31.51
CA GLN A 189 -12.21 -4.55 32.67
C GLN A 189 -11.46 -4.95 33.94
N ALA A 190 -10.56 -5.93 33.84
CA ALA A 190 -9.74 -6.35 34.98
C ALA A 190 -8.82 -5.24 35.55
N ARG A 191 -8.60 -4.17 34.79
CA ARG A 191 -7.81 -2.99 35.14
C ARG A 191 -8.63 -1.74 35.42
N ASN A 192 -9.96 -1.85 35.41
CA ASN A 192 -10.89 -0.74 35.55
C ASN A 192 -10.66 0.38 34.54
N ILE A 193 -10.26 0.02 33.29
CA ILE A 193 -10.07 0.95 32.18
C ILE A 193 -11.33 0.95 31.33
N GLY A 194 -12.03 2.10 31.31
CA GLY A 194 -13.18 2.32 30.43
C GLY A 194 -12.75 2.59 28.99
N TRP A 195 -13.62 2.30 28.03
CA TRP A 195 -13.47 2.61 26.61
C TRP A 195 -14.76 3.16 26.03
N VAL A 196 -14.66 3.73 24.81
CA VAL A 196 -15.83 4.20 24.05
C VAL A 196 -16.16 3.18 22.95
N ASP A 197 -17.41 2.75 22.91
CA ASP A 197 -17.92 1.98 21.75
C ASP A 197 -18.50 2.98 20.73
N ASP A 198 -17.90 3.06 19.53
CA ASP A 198 -18.37 3.95 18.47
C ASP A 198 -19.74 3.48 17.96
N PRO A 199 -20.78 4.33 18.00
CA PRO A 199 -22.12 3.99 17.51
C PRO A 199 -22.13 3.53 16.02
N GLY A 200 -21.16 3.99 15.23
CA GLY A 200 -20.98 3.55 13.83
C GLY A 200 -20.67 2.06 13.70
N ASN A 201 -20.18 1.42 14.79
CA ASN A 201 -19.93 -0.02 14.83
C ASN A 201 -21.19 -0.88 14.83
N ASP A 202 -22.36 -0.29 15.07
CA ASP A 202 -23.66 -0.97 15.09
C ASP A 202 -24.53 -0.68 13.87
N ASN A 203 -24.07 0.18 12.96
CA ASN A 203 -24.82 0.58 11.78
C ASN A 203 -25.02 -0.60 10.79
N PRO A 204 -26.23 -1.13 10.60
CA PRO A 204 -26.50 -2.29 9.74
C PRO A 204 -26.29 -2.02 8.24
N SER A 205 -26.23 -0.76 7.81
CA SER A 205 -25.89 -0.42 6.42
C SER A 205 -24.43 -0.76 6.08
N SER A 206 -23.56 -0.85 7.09
CA SER A 206 -22.16 -1.24 6.93
C SER A 206 -22.04 -2.75 6.63
N GLU A 207 -21.40 -3.09 5.52
CA GLU A 207 -21.07 -4.48 5.16
C GLU A 207 -20.31 -5.19 6.31
N ARG A 208 -19.39 -4.47 6.93
CA ARG A 208 -18.58 -4.99 8.04
C ARG A 208 -19.42 -5.38 9.25
N VAL A 209 -20.43 -4.57 9.60
CA VAL A 209 -21.36 -4.85 10.71
C VAL A 209 -22.21 -6.07 10.40
N ARG A 210 -22.70 -6.20 9.16
CA ARG A 210 -23.47 -7.39 8.74
C ARG A 210 -22.64 -8.67 8.85
N VAL A 211 -21.38 -8.65 8.36
CA VAL A 211 -20.46 -9.79 8.47
C VAL A 211 -20.18 -10.13 9.92
N ARG A 212 -19.88 -9.12 10.78
CA ARG A 212 -19.61 -9.32 12.20
C ARG A 212 -20.74 -10.07 12.92
N ARG A 213 -22.00 -9.75 12.63
CA ARG A 213 -23.17 -10.41 13.23
C ARG A 213 -23.33 -11.88 12.82
N GLN A 214 -22.69 -12.31 11.75
CA GLN A 214 -22.72 -13.66 11.21
C GLN A 214 -21.53 -14.53 11.66
N LEU A 215 -20.51 -13.91 12.30
CA LEU A 215 -19.29 -14.59 12.71
C LEU A 215 -19.45 -15.21 14.10
N ASP A 216 -19.44 -16.52 14.14
CA ASP A 216 -19.25 -17.33 15.35
C ASP A 216 -17.77 -17.76 15.49
N ASP A 217 -17.44 -18.44 16.58
CA ASP A 217 -16.07 -18.88 16.86
C ASP A 217 -15.55 -19.89 15.85
N ALA A 218 -16.42 -20.74 15.30
CA ALA A 218 -16.05 -21.71 14.29
C ALA A 218 -15.71 -21.02 12.96
N ALA A 219 -16.50 -20.02 12.54
CA ALA A 219 -16.24 -19.21 11.35
C ALA A 219 -14.94 -18.39 11.49
N ILE A 220 -14.67 -17.83 12.67
CA ILE A 220 -13.44 -17.10 12.93
C ILE A 220 -12.22 -18.02 12.87
N SER A 221 -12.27 -19.20 13.46
CA SER A 221 -11.18 -20.20 13.41
C SER A 221 -10.93 -20.66 11.97
N LYS A 222 -11.98 -20.92 11.19
CA LYS A 222 -11.89 -21.28 9.77
C LYS A 222 -11.27 -20.14 8.95
N ALA A 223 -11.69 -18.90 9.19
CA ALA A 223 -11.14 -17.73 8.51
C ALA A 223 -9.65 -17.54 8.85
N GLN A 224 -9.24 -17.74 10.10
CA GLN A 224 -7.85 -17.66 10.54
C GLN A 224 -6.97 -18.69 9.80
N ALA A 225 -7.38 -19.94 9.74
CA ALA A 225 -6.66 -21.00 9.02
C ALA A 225 -6.53 -20.65 7.53
N ALA A 226 -7.61 -20.19 6.90
CA ALA A 226 -7.62 -19.79 5.50
C ALA A 226 -6.69 -18.59 5.22
N VAL A 227 -6.67 -17.59 6.11
CA VAL A 227 -5.75 -16.43 6.02
C VAL A 227 -4.30 -16.87 6.11
N VAL A 228 -3.95 -17.78 7.02
CA VAL A 228 -2.58 -18.31 7.14
C VAL A 228 -2.14 -18.99 5.83
N CYS A 229 -2.98 -19.86 5.28
CA CYS A 229 -2.72 -20.51 3.98
C CYS A 229 -2.58 -19.47 2.85
N ALA A 230 -3.46 -18.49 2.78
CA ALA A 230 -3.43 -17.44 1.75
C ALA A 230 -2.16 -16.57 1.86
N ARG A 231 -1.70 -16.27 3.08
CA ARG A 231 -0.43 -15.56 3.31
C ARG A 231 0.77 -16.38 2.84
N GLY A 232 0.80 -17.67 3.15
CA GLY A 232 1.86 -18.56 2.68
C GLY A 232 1.96 -18.59 1.16
N ARG A 233 0.81 -18.75 0.49
CA ARG A 233 0.74 -18.70 -0.99
C ARG A 233 1.20 -17.36 -1.55
N ARG A 234 0.77 -16.23 -0.95
CA ARG A 234 1.19 -14.88 -1.37
C ARG A 234 2.69 -14.68 -1.21
N ALA A 235 3.26 -15.08 -0.08
CA ALA A 235 4.69 -14.98 0.18
C ALA A 235 5.51 -15.86 -0.78
N GLY A 236 5.09 -17.10 -1.02
CA GLY A 236 5.72 -18.00 -1.98
C GLY A 236 5.70 -17.42 -3.40
N ARG A 237 4.55 -16.91 -3.84
CA ARG A 237 4.42 -16.27 -5.16
C ARG A 237 5.32 -15.02 -5.27
N ALA A 238 5.35 -14.17 -4.24
CA ALA A 238 6.20 -12.97 -4.26
C ALA A 238 7.69 -13.31 -4.37
N ARG A 239 8.16 -14.36 -3.68
CA ARG A 239 9.54 -14.86 -3.80
C ARG A 239 9.83 -15.40 -5.20
N MET A 240 8.93 -16.19 -5.79
CA MET A 240 9.11 -16.69 -7.15
C MET A 240 9.12 -15.55 -8.18
N MET A 241 8.27 -14.54 -8.01
CA MET A 241 8.27 -13.34 -8.86
C MET A 241 9.59 -12.56 -8.73
N ALA A 242 10.10 -12.40 -7.51
CA ALA A 242 11.41 -11.76 -7.26
C ALA A 242 12.54 -12.52 -7.96
N ALA A 243 12.59 -13.84 -7.84
CA ALA A 243 13.59 -14.67 -8.50
C ALA A 243 13.54 -14.53 -10.04
N LEU A 244 12.36 -14.43 -10.64
CA LEU A 244 12.23 -14.15 -12.08
C LEU A 244 12.82 -12.79 -12.47
N VAL A 245 12.66 -11.76 -11.63
CA VAL A 245 13.27 -10.44 -11.86
C VAL A 245 14.80 -10.51 -11.71
N GLU A 246 15.31 -11.14 -10.66
CA GLU A 246 16.74 -11.31 -10.37
C GLU A 246 17.48 -12.10 -11.46
N GLN A 247 16.78 -13.01 -12.16
CA GLN A 247 17.30 -13.72 -13.35
C GLN A 247 17.38 -12.82 -14.61
N ASN A 248 17.27 -11.51 -14.49
CA ASN A 248 17.27 -10.55 -15.60
C ASN A 248 16.18 -10.79 -16.65
N ARG A 249 15.06 -11.41 -16.26
CA ARG A 249 13.93 -11.67 -17.17
C ARG A 249 13.04 -10.45 -17.38
N VAL A 250 13.26 -9.37 -16.63
CA VAL A 250 12.51 -8.12 -16.71
C VAL A 250 13.47 -6.98 -17.04
N ARG A 251 13.17 -6.22 -18.10
CA ARG A 251 13.96 -5.06 -18.51
C ARG A 251 13.03 -3.91 -18.90
N LEU A 252 13.38 -2.71 -18.49
CA LEU A 252 12.72 -1.48 -18.92
C LEU A 252 13.66 -0.73 -19.88
N CYS A 253 13.18 -0.44 -21.09
CA CYS A 253 13.89 0.36 -22.06
C CYS A 253 12.99 1.53 -22.49
N GLY A 254 13.43 2.76 -22.19
CA GLY A 254 12.55 3.90 -22.27
C GLY A 254 11.32 3.71 -21.39
N GLU A 255 10.15 3.65 -21.98
CA GLU A 255 8.87 3.40 -21.30
C GLU A 255 8.24 2.05 -21.68
N ARG A 256 9.02 1.16 -22.30
CA ARG A 256 8.59 -0.19 -22.67
C ARG A 256 9.23 -1.21 -21.79
N LEU A 257 8.41 -1.93 -21.04
CA LEU A 257 8.86 -3.08 -20.23
C LEU A 257 8.85 -4.34 -21.10
N TRP A 258 9.84 -5.18 -20.91
CA TRP A 258 10.01 -6.45 -21.59
C TRP A 258 10.19 -7.58 -20.55
N LEU A 259 9.47 -8.69 -20.70
CA LEU A 259 9.59 -9.88 -19.89
C LEU A 259 9.88 -11.09 -20.80
N ALA A 260 10.95 -11.85 -20.48
CA ALA A 260 11.26 -13.09 -21.17
C ALA A 260 10.31 -14.22 -20.77
N ARG A 261 9.82 -14.98 -21.76
CA ARG A 261 8.89 -16.11 -21.54
C ARG A 261 9.57 -17.48 -21.50
N ASN A 262 10.76 -17.61 -22.04
CA ASN A 262 11.43 -18.90 -22.15
C ASN A 262 11.78 -19.46 -20.76
N GLY A 263 11.42 -20.72 -20.49
CA GLY A 263 11.75 -21.42 -19.25
C GLY A 263 10.97 -20.90 -18.02
N VAL A 264 9.71 -20.49 -18.20
CA VAL A 264 8.83 -20.07 -17.09
C VAL A 264 7.68 -21.05 -16.84
N GLU A 265 7.68 -22.21 -17.47
CA GLU A 265 6.60 -23.20 -17.45
C GLU A 265 6.29 -23.66 -16.01
N GLU A 266 7.34 -23.97 -15.23
CA GLU A 266 7.19 -24.38 -13.83
C GLU A 266 6.78 -23.22 -12.89
N ALA A 267 6.98 -21.98 -13.32
CA ALA A 267 6.66 -20.77 -12.59
C ALA A 267 5.47 -19.99 -13.18
N ALA A 268 4.64 -20.61 -14.03
CA ALA A 268 3.60 -19.95 -14.80
C ALA A 268 2.70 -19.04 -13.96
N ALA A 269 2.22 -19.50 -12.80
CA ALA A 269 1.38 -18.70 -11.91
C ALA A 269 2.12 -17.47 -11.33
N ALA A 270 3.41 -17.58 -11.04
CA ALA A 270 4.24 -16.45 -10.61
C ALA A 270 4.51 -15.49 -11.76
N PHE A 271 4.80 -16.01 -12.95
CA PHE A 271 5.00 -15.22 -14.16
C PHE A 271 3.74 -14.40 -14.50
N TYR A 272 2.55 -15.02 -14.47
CA TYR A 272 1.29 -14.31 -14.65
C TYR A 272 1.11 -13.20 -13.61
N GLY A 273 1.39 -13.49 -12.33
CA GLY A 273 1.36 -12.49 -11.27
C GLY A 273 2.34 -11.34 -11.50
N LEU A 274 3.52 -11.64 -12.02
CA LEU A 274 4.54 -10.64 -12.36
C LEU A 274 4.09 -9.75 -13.53
N VAL A 275 3.53 -10.33 -14.60
CA VAL A 275 2.96 -9.56 -15.73
C VAL A 275 1.89 -8.60 -15.24
N MET A 276 0.95 -9.05 -14.39
CA MET A 276 -0.12 -8.20 -13.86
C MET A 276 0.40 -7.12 -12.91
N THR A 277 1.42 -7.43 -12.10
CA THR A 277 2.10 -6.46 -11.24
C THR A 277 2.78 -5.38 -12.07
N CYS A 278 3.51 -5.78 -13.11
CA CYS A 278 4.14 -4.86 -14.05
C CYS A 278 3.10 -4.02 -14.82
N ALA A 279 1.97 -4.60 -15.20
CA ALA A 279 0.88 -3.86 -15.84
C ALA A 279 0.32 -2.76 -14.92
N ALA A 280 0.17 -3.03 -13.63
CA ALA A 280 -0.25 -2.01 -12.65
C ALA A 280 0.79 -0.88 -12.50
N ILE A 281 2.08 -1.21 -12.47
CA ILE A 281 3.17 -0.23 -12.39
C ILE A 281 3.21 0.66 -13.65
N ILE A 282 3.20 0.05 -14.82
CA ILE A 282 3.23 0.74 -16.13
C ILE A 282 1.97 1.58 -16.34
N GLY A 283 0.80 1.09 -15.91
CA GLY A 283 -0.46 1.82 -16.00
C GLY A 283 -0.71 2.82 -14.87
N GLY A 284 0.18 2.95 -13.89
CA GLY A 284 0.05 3.87 -12.75
C GLY A 284 -1.12 3.54 -11.82
N ARG A 285 -1.44 2.25 -11.60
CA ARG A 285 -2.58 1.81 -10.79
C ARG A 285 -2.17 1.33 -9.40
N GLU A 286 -2.95 1.72 -8.37
CA GLU A 286 -2.71 1.35 -6.97
C GLU A 286 -2.93 -0.13 -6.68
N GLN A 287 -3.81 -0.76 -7.44
CA GLN A 287 -4.15 -2.16 -7.26
C GLN A 287 -3.65 -2.98 -8.45
N VAL A 288 -3.08 -4.13 -8.15
CA VAL A 288 -2.79 -5.13 -9.16
C VAL A 288 -4.11 -5.76 -9.56
N PRO A 289 -4.51 -5.67 -10.83
CA PRO A 289 -5.73 -6.32 -11.29
C PRO A 289 -5.61 -7.84 -11.18
N ALA A 290 -6.74 -8.52 -11.09
CA ALA A 290 -6.77 -9.98 -11.21
C ALA A 290 -6.26 -10.39 -12.61
N CYS A 291 -5.63 -11.55 -12.69
CA CYS A 291 -5.32 -12.15 -13.98
C CYS A 291 -6.63 -12.69 -14.57
N THR A 292 -7.21 -11.96 -15.50
CA THR A 292 -8.47 -12.37 -16.14
C THR A 292 -8.25 -13.57 -17.06
N ALA A 293 -9.28 -14.36 -17.30
CA ALA A 293 -9.23 -15.47 -18.24
C ALA A 293 -8.73 -15.02 -19.63
N ARG A 294 -9.08 -13.81 -20.06
CA ARG A 294 -8.61 -13.21 -21.34
C ARG A 294 -7.11 -13.01 -21.38
N VAL A 295 -6.50 -12.49 -20.28
CA VAL A 295 -5.03 -12.32 -20.20
C VAL A 295 -4.35 -13.67 -20.14
N GLN A 296 -4.90 -14.60 -19.38
CA GLN A 296 -4.37 -15.96 -19.29
C GLN A 296 -4.39 -16.66 -20.65
N HIS A 297 -5.51 -16.64 -21.34
CA HIS A 297 -5.64 -17.18 -22.69
C HIS A 297 -4.65 -16.53 -23.68
N LEU A 298 -4.47 -15.19 -23.61
CA LEU A 298 -3.51 -14.50 -24.42
C LEU A 298 -2.06 -14.96 -24.17
N LEU A 299 -1.70 -15.15 -22.89
CA LEU A 299 -0.39 -15.67 -22.51
C LEU A 299 -0.18 -17.11 -22.95
N GLU A 300 -1.23 -17.95 -22.92
CA GLU A 300 -1.21 -19.34 -23.39
C GLU A 300 -1.12 -19.42 -24.93
N ALA A 301 -1.89 -18.61 -25.65
CA ALA A 301 -1.85 -18.53 -27.11
C ALA A 301 -0.48 -18.06 -27.65
N GLY A 302 0.23 -17.25 -26.88
CA GLY A 302 1.59 -16.84 -27.21
C GLY A 302 1.69 -15.72 -28.25
N ASP A 303 0.58 -15.15 -28.70
CA ASP A 303 0.54 -14.02 -29.64
C ASP A 303 -0.72 -13.19 -29.43
N GLY A 304 -0.58 -11.87 -29.55
CA GLY A 304 -1.69 -10.91 -29.50
C GLY A 304 -1.49 -9.76 -28.52
N ARG A 305 -2.56 -8.96 -28.33
CA ARG A 305 -2.51 -7.73 -27.54
C ARG A 305 -3.81 -7.50 -26.76
N ILE A 306 -3.69 -7.00 -25.53
CA ILE A 306 -4.81 -6.57 -24.69
C ILE A 306 -4.42 -5.35 -23.85
N THR A 307 -5.40 -4.55 -23.45
CA THR A 307 -5.19 -3.44 -22.49
C THR A 307 -5.79 -3.78 -21.14
N VAL A 308 -4.99 -3.70 -20.08
CA VAL A 308 -5.41 -3.95 -18.69
C VAL A 308 -4.74 -2.93 -17.77
N ALA A 309 -5.51 -2.39 -16.83
CA ALA A 309 -5.03 -1.43 -15.81
C ALA A 309 -4.32 -0.20 -16.40
N GLY A 310 -4.66 0.23 -17.62
CA GLY A 310 -4.02 1.34 -18.29
C GLY A 310 -2.68 1.00 -18.96
N ALA A 311 -2.29 -0.28 -18.96
CA ALA A 311 -1.14 -0.78 -19.71
C ALA A 311 -1.59 -1.62 -20.90
N VAL A 312 -0.94 -1.45 -22.03
CA VAL A 312 -1.01 -2.37 -23.16
C VAL A 312 -0.09 -3.55 -22.86
N ILE A 313 -0.59 -4.76 -22.97
CA ILE A 313 0.14 -6.02 -22.85
C ILE A 313 0.19 -6.65 -24.23
N GLU A 314 1.35 -6.75 -24.82
CA GLU A 314 1.61 -7.45 -26.09
C GLU A 314 2.36 -8.73 -25.78
N VAL A 315 1.83 -9.85 -26.26
CA VAL A 315 2.43 -11.17 -26.08
C VAL A 315 2.99 -11.62 -27.41
N THR A 316 4.20 -12.16 -27.38
CA THR A 316 4.83 -12.86 -28.50
C THR A 316 5.31 -14.21 -28.01
N ARG A 317 5.75 -15.08 -28.91
CA ARG A 317 6.25 -16.41 -28.58
C ARG A 317 7.32 -16.39 -27.46
N ASN A 318 8.23 -15.41 -27.47
CA ASN A 318 9.40 -15.38 -26.60
C ASN A 318 9.35 -14.29 -25.51
N SER A 319 8.38 -13.37 -25.58
CA SER A 319 8.34 -12.24 -24.65
C SER A 319 6.92 -11.70 -24.44
N VAL A 320 6.76 -11.05 -23.27
CA VAL A 320 5.64 -10.14 -23.00
C VAL A 320 6.20 -8.73 -22.95
N ARG A 321 5.54 -7.79 -23.59
CA ARG A 321 5.94 -6.39 -23.64
C ARG A 321 4.82 -5.53 -23.10
N LEU A 322 5.15 -4.53 -22.29
CA LEU A 322 4.15 -3.65 -21.67
C LEU A 322 4.56 -2.19 -21.86
N TRP A 323 3.55 -1.34 -22.13
CA TRP A 323 3.70 0.12 -22.14
C TRP A 323 2.39 0.77 -21.74
N ARG A 324 2.44 2.05 -21.36
CA ARG A 324 1.25 2.82 -20.96
C ARG A 324 0.31 3.05 -22.15
N GLU A 325 -0.97 2.83 -21.97
CA GLU A 325 -2.01 3.15 -22.96
C GLU A 325 -2.13 4.67 -23.15
N LYS A 326 -2.19 5.14 -24.42
CA LYS A 326 -2.37 6.56 -24.75
C LYS A 326 -3.81 7.00 -24.55
N ARG A 327 -4.23 7.16 -23.29
CA ARG A 327 -5.57 7.63 -22.91
C ARG A 327 -5.53 8.34 -21.56
N ASN A 328 -6.28 9.45 -21.44
CA ASN A 328 -6.45 10.20 -20.19
C ASN A 328 -5.13 10.63 -19.53
N LEU A 329 -4.20 11.13 -20.34
CA LEU A 329 -2.94 11.71 -19.87
C LEU A 329 -3.13 13.23 -19.76
N ALA A 330 -3.11 13.73 -18.54
CA ALA A 330 -3.39 15.12 -18.25
C ALA A 330 -2.16 16.01 -18.41
N GLU A 331 -2.38 17.24 -18.84
CA GLU A 331 -1.41 18.33 -18.72
C GLU A 331 -1.56 18.97 -17.35
N VAL A 332 -0.44 19.24 -16.67
CA VAL A 332 -0.41 19.78 -15.30
C VAL A 332 0.68 20.85 -15.20
N ALA A 333 0.29 22.08 -14.83
CA ALA A 333 1.22 23.13 -14.46
C ALA A 333 1.67 22.95 -13.00
N LEU A 334 2.96 23.04 -12.72
CA LEU A 334 3.57 22.85 -11.42
C LEU A 334 4.37 24.10 -11.04
N ALA A 335 3.89 24.86 -10.07
CA ALA A 335 4.57 26.07 -9.60
C ALA A 335 5.89 25.73 -8.87
N PRO A 336 6.80 26.70 -8.72
CA PRO A 336 8.00 26.52 -7.89
C PRO A 336 7.62 26.11 -6.45
N GLY A 337 8.27 25.08 -5.92
CA GLY A 337 8.01 24.51 -4.60
C GLY A 337 6.93 23.43 -4.55
N ASP A 338 6.12 23.30 -5.60
CA ASP A 338 5.02 22.33 -5.65
C ASP A 338 5.50 20.90 -5.96
N LYS A 339 4.66 19.96 -5.54
CA LYS A 339 4.83 18.51 -5.80
C LYS A 339 3.53 17.93 -6.33
N THR A 340 3.63 16.99 -7.26
CA THR A 340 2.47 16.28 -7.81
C THR A 340 2.79 14.82 -8.11
N VAL A 341 1.74 14.03 -8.31
CA VAL A 341 1.83 12.69 -8.90
C VAL A 341 1.20 12.75 -10.30
N TRP A 342 2.04 12.67 -11.33
CA TRP A 342 1.59 12.67 -12.71
C TRP A 342 1.27 11.26 -13.19
N ASP A 343 0.09 11.08 -13.76
CA ASP A 343 -0.44 9.81 -14.33
C ASP A 343 -0.35 8.59 -13.38
N GLY A 344 -0.20 8.83 -12.07
CA GLY A 344 0.03 7.76 -11.08
C GLY A 344 1.39 7.06 -11.18
N ARG A 345 2.23 7.40 -12.16
CA ARG A 345 3.53 6.78 -12.43
C ARG A 345 4.73 7.55 -11.90
N TYR A 346 4.64 8.87 -11.79
CA TYR A 346 5.76 9.72 -11.44
C TYR A 346 5.41 10.67 -10.31
N ARG A 347 6.23 10.68 -9.26
CA ARG A 347 6.25 11.74 -8.25
C ARG A 347 7.22 12.79 -8.72
N ILE A 348 6.75 14.03 -8.88
CA ILE A 348 7.52 15.12 -9.43
C ILE A 348 7.48 16.28 -8.45
N ALA A 349 8.65 16.87 -8.14
CA ALA A 349 8.75 18.10 -7.38
C ALA A 349 9.51 19.15 -8.19
N ASN A 350 8.95 20.35 -8.25
CA ASN A 350 9.57 21.51 -8.90
C ASN A 350 10.30 22.35 -7.86
N ASN A 351 11.59 22.10 -7.68
CA ASN A 351 12.47 22.89 -6.82
C ASN A 351 13.20 24.00 -7.61
N SER A 352 12.78 24.28 -8.85
CA SER A 352 13.35 25.33 -9.68
C SER A 352 12.67 26.68 -9.42
N GLY A 353 13.27 27.78 -9.85
CA GLY A 353 12.70 29.13 -9.73
C GLY A 353 11.65 29.50 -10.78
N ALA A 354 11.15 28.55 -11.60
CA ALA A 354 10.18 28.81 -12.66
C ALA A 354 9.12 27.71 -12.73
N PRO A 355 7.90 28.01 -13.17
CA PRO A 355 6.88 26.98 -13.39
C PRO A 355 7.32 25.97 -14.46
N VAL A 356 6.86 24.74 -14.30
CA VAL A 356 7.10 23.60 -15.20
C VAL A 356 5.75 23.02 -15.61
N THR A 357 5.56 22.78 -16.91
CA THR A 357 4.39 22.06 -17.42
C THR A 357 4.75 20.60 -17.67
N LEU A 358 3.92 19.72 -17.13
CA LEU A 358 4.00 18.27 -17.28
C LEU A 358 2.95 17.86 -18.31
N ARG A 359 3.36 17.24 -19.39
CA ARG A 359 2.47 16.77 -20.45
C ARG A 359 3.04 15.57 -21.19
N THR A 360 2.34 15.03 -22.14
CA THR A 360 2.90 14.09 -23.11
C THR A 360 3.69 14.84 -24.17
N PRO A 361 4.75 14.22 -24.75
CA PRO A 361 5.51 14.84 -25.84
C PRO A 361 4.69 14.91 -27.12
N GLU A 362 4.98 15.94 -27.94
CA GLU A 362 4.46 16.07 -29.28
C GLU A 362 5.25 15.22 -30.29
N HIS A 363 4.67 14.99 -31.46
CA HIS A 363 5.27 14.14 -32.48
C HIS A 363 6.65 14.63 -32.94
N ASP A 364 6.79 15.93 -33.16
CA ASP A 364 8.04 16.51 -33.64
C ASP A 364 9.14 16.51 -32.54
N GLU A 365 8.75 16.65 -31.29
CA GLU A 365 9.67 16.53 -30.15
C GLU A 365 10.23 15.10 -30.04
N LEU A 366 9.39 14.08 -30.20
CA LEU A 366 9.84 12.70 -30.26
C LEU A 366 10.73 12.43 -31.44
N ARG A 367 10.36 12.94 -32.65
CA ARG A 367 11.17 12.77 -33.88
C ARG A 367 12.56 13.38 -33.74
N ALA A 368 12.66 14.57 -33.12
CA ALA A 368 13.94 15.20 -32.85
C ALA A 368 14.85 14.35 -31.95
N VAL A 369 14.30 13.72 -30.93
CA VAL A 369 15.04 12.83 -30.03
C VAL A 369 15.44 11.53 -30.74
N PHE A 370 14.54 10.91 -31.52
CA PHE A 370 14.83 9.68 -32.27
C PHE A 370 15.96 9.88 -33.28
N ASN A 371 15.95 10.99 -34.02
CA ASN A 371 16.97 11.28 -35.02
C ASN A 371 18.36 11.52 -34.39
N ASN A 372 18.41 11.89 -33.11
CA ASN A 372 19.66 12.17 -32.39
C ASN A 372 20.12 11.00 -31.49
N THR A 373 19.37 9.89 -31.44
CA THR A 373 19.72 8.71 -30.61
C THR A 373 20.45 7.70 -31.53
N PRO A 374 21.63 7.20 -31.13
CA PRO A 374 22.36 6.20 -31.91
C PRO A 374 21.52 4.95 -32.20
N ALA A 375 21.64 4.40 -33.38
CA ALA A 375 20.85 3.26 -33.88
C ALA A 375 21.02 1.98 -33.03
N ASP A 376 22.11 1.85 -32.31
CA ASP A 376 22.46 0.65 -31.51
C ASP A 376 21.78 0.60 -30.11
N ASP A 377 21.19 1.69 -29.64
CA ASP A 377 20.51 1.74 -28.33
C ASP A 377 18.97 1.60 -28.50
N THR A 378 18.54 0.94 -29.55
CA THR A 378 17.17 0.97 -30.06
C THR A 378 16.21 0.00 -29.36
N GLY A 379 16.25 -0.14 -28.05
CA GLY A 379 15.09 -0.58 -27.29
C GLY A 379 13.93 0.44 -27.32
N LEU A 380 14.09 1.58 -27.97
CA LEU A 380 13.10 2.65 -28.07
C LEU A 380 11.88 2.19 -28.86
N HIS A 381 10.70 2.48 -28.30
CA HIS A 381 9.42 2.09 -28.89
C HIS A 381 8.51 3.31 -28.94
N TRP A 382 8.17 3.76 -30.14
CA TRP A 382 7.40 4.99 -30.37
C TRP A 382 6.11 5.06 -29.53
N PRO A 383 5.20 4.05 -29.53
CA PRO A 383 3.98 4.12 -28.75
C PRO A 383 4.20 4.23 -27.23
N SER A 384 5.32 3.73 -26.71
CA SER A 384 5.63 3.87 -25.29
C SER A 384 6.15 5.27 -24.94
N LEU A 385 6.88 5.89 -25.84
CA LEU A 385 7.42 7.24 -25.66
C LEU A 385 6.36 8.32 -25.80
N GLU A 386 5.34 8.13 -26.64
CA GLU A 386 4.17 9.02 -26.74
C GLU A 386 3.41 9.19 -25.43
N THR A 387 3.64 8.32 -24.44
CA THR A 387 2.98 8.35 -23.14
C THR A 387 3.93 8.72 -22.00
N THR A 388 5.18 9.04 -22.29
CA THR A 388 6.15 9.47 -21.29
C THR A 388 5.83 10.87 -20.77
N CYS A 389 6.40 11.25 -19.63
CA CYS A 389 6.31 12.60 -19.12
C CYS A 389 7.32 13.49 -19.86
N ALA A 390 6.84 14.53 -20.54
CA ALA A 390 7.62 15.64 -21.02
C ALA A 390 7.57 16.80 -20.01
N LEU A 391 8.71 17.42 -19.78
CA LEU A 391 8.84 18.62 -18.94
C LEU A 391 9.08 19.82 -19.80
N GLU A 392 8.15 20.76 -19.82
CA GLU A 392 8.30 22.02 -20.52
C GLU A 392 8.59 23.15 -19.53
N ARG A 393 9.66 23.90 -19.78
CA ARG A 393 10.06 25.07 -18.99
C ARG A 393 10.61 26.16 -19.90
N LYS A 394 9.96 27.35 -19.90
CA LYS A 394 10.36 28.50 -20.74
C LYS A 394 10.50 28.12 -22.23
N GLY A 395 9.57 27.38 -22.78
CA GLY A 395 9.57 26.94 -24.18
C GLY A 395 10.59 25.84 -24.53
N ARG A 396 11.36 25.34 -23.56
CA ARG A 396 12.26 24.19 -23.74
C ARG A 396 11.60 22.95 -23.20
N VAL A 397 11.53 21.91 -24.01
CA VAL A 397 10.99 20.59 -23.65
C VAL A 397 12.12 19.61 -23.42
N VAL A 398 12.02 18.83 -22.36
CA VAL A 398 12.94 17.76 -22.02
C VAL A 398 12.13 16.47 -21.78
N LEU A 399 12.61 15.36 -22.32
CA LEU A 399 12.09 14.02 -22.06
C LEU A 399 12.99 13.31 -21.02
N PRO A 400 12.65 13.34 -19.73
CA PRO A 400 13.57 12.91 -18.68
C PRO A 400 14.04 11.46 -18.81
N VAL A 401 13.19 10.60 -19.36
CA VAL A 401 13.48 9.16 -19.57
C VAL A 401 14.59 8.94 -20.61
N LEU A 402 14.85 9.89 -21.48
CA LEU A 402 15.84 9.83 -22.57
C LEU A 402 16.99 10.82 -22.39
N GLN A 403 16.73 11.97 -21.83
CA GLN A 403 17.65 13.12 -21.78
C GLN A 403 18.13 13.46 -20.36
N GLY A 404 17.66 12.69 -19.34
CA GLY A 404 17.92 12.98 -17.95
C GLY A 404 16.99 14.04 -17.36
N VAL A 405 16.99 14.14 -16.03
CA VAL A 405 16.12 15.07 -15.30
C VAL A 405 16.76 16.47 -15.29
N PRO A 406 16.04 17.54 -15.67
CA PRO A 406 16.60 18.88 -15.67
C PRO A 406 16.86 19.41 -14.26
N ALA A 407 17.88 20.27 -14.11
CA ALA A 407 18.25 20.86 -12.83
C ALA A 407 17.07 21.57 -12.16
N GLY A 408 16.94 21.38 -10.84
CA GLY A 408 15.86 21.94 -10.04
C GLY A 408 14.53 21.21 -10.13
N VAL A 409 14.46 20.07 -10.81
CA VAL A 409 13.30 19.17 -10.81
C VAL A 409 13.74 17.82 -10.27
N THR A 410 12.89 17.17 -9.48
CA THR A 410 13.08 15.79 -9.07
C THR A 410 11.96 14.94 -9.65
N ILE A 411 12.30 13.77 -10.18
CA ILE A 411 11.34 12.80 -10.69
C ILE A 411 11.68 11.44 -10.09
N GLU A 412 10.68 10.82 -9.48
CA GLU A 412 10.75 9.46 -8.97
C GLU A 412 9.67 8.62 -9.64
N ARG A 413 10.03 7.44 -10.17
CA ARG A 413 9.02 6.49 -10.64
C ARG A 413 8.35 5.83 -9.44
N ILE A 414 7.02 5.85 -9.44
CA ILE A 414 6.21 5.25 -8.41
C ILE A 414 5.92 3.79 -8.79
N LEU A 415 6.30 2.86 -7.94
CA LEU A 415 5.86 1.47 -8.04
C LEU A 415 4.47 1.34 -7.40
N ARG A 416 3.45 1.85 -8.08
CA ARG A 416 2.13 2.19 -7.55
C ARG A 416 1.49 1.13 -6.64
N PRO A 417 1.52 -0.18 -6.95
CA PRO A 417 0.98 -1.20 -6.05
C PRO A 417 1.70 -1.31 -4.70
N PHE A 418 2.92 -0.77 -4.60
CA PHE A 418 3.81 -0.85 -3.43
C PHE A 418 4.12 0.51 -2.80
N ASP A 419 3.56 1.60 -3.33
CA ASP A 419 3.92 2.96 -2.89
C ASP A 419 3.30 3.29 -1.53
N TRP A 420 2.05 2.90 -1.30
CA TRP A 420 1.33 3.24 -0.08
C TRP A 420 1.49 2.21 1.04
N LEU A 421 1.36 0.93 0.73
CA LEU A 421 1.50 -0.15 1.72
C LEU A 421 2.07 -1.41 1.08
N VAL A 422 3.18 -1.89 1.64
CA VAL A 422 3.84 -3.14 1.23
C VAL A 422 3.75 -4.13 2.37
N ALA A 423 3.14 -5.29 2.13
CA ALA A 423 3.22 -6.40 3.09
C ALA A 423 4.68 -6.88 3.20
N ASP A 424 5.11 -7.26 4.40
CA ASP A 424 6.46 -7.78 4.63
C ASP A 424 6.81 -8.94 3.68
N SER A 425 5.83 -9.80 3.40
CA SER A 425 5.97 -10.92 2.46
C SER A 425 6.23 -10.52 0.99
N GLU A 426 6.05 -9.25 0.63
CA GLU A 426 6.29 -8.73 -0.74
C GLU A 426 7.52 -7.81 -0.83
N ARG A 427 8.28 -7.63 0.26
CA ARG A 427 9.48 -6.77 0.27
C ARG A 427 10.56 -7.24 -0.70
N SER A 428 10.77 -8.55 -0.81
CA SER A 428 11.73 -9.12 -1.77
C SER A 428 11.36 -8.78 -3.22
N LEU A 429 10.08 -8.89 -3.57
CA LEU A 429 9.61 -8.51 -4.89
C LEU A 429 9.79 -7.01 -5.17
N LEU A 430 9.45 -6.16 -4.19
CA LEU A 430 9.67 -4.72 -4.32
C LEU A 430 11.16 -4.41 -4.51
N ALA A 431 12.03 -5.01 -3.71
CA ALA A 431 13.49 -4.82 -3.80
C ALA A 431 14.04 -5.24 -5.17
N ALA A 432 13.55 -6.34 -5.72
CA ALA A 432 13.96 -6.81 -7.05
C ALA A 432 13.45 -5.88 -8.19
N LEU A 433 12.24 -5.31 -8.06
CA LEU A 433 11.65 -4.42 -9.07
C LEU A 433 12.24 -3.00 -9.04
N GLN A 434 12.65 -2.49 -7.87
CA GLN A 434 13.16 -1.12 -7.74
C GLN A 434 14.29 -0.78 -8.74
N PRO A 435 15.34 -1.59 -8.92
CA PRO A 435 16.41 -1.30 -9.88
C PRO A 435 15.93 -1.29 -11.33
N VAL A 436 14.95 -2.15 -11.67
CA VAL A 436 14.40 -2.24 -13.04
C VAL A 436 13.69 -0.93 -13.43
N PHE A 437 13.00 -0.30 -12.47
CA PHE A 437 12.19 0.89 -12.69
C PHE A 437 12.88 2.20 -12.27
N ALA A 438 14.10 2.15 -11.79
CA ALA A 438 14.87 3.35 -11.45
C ALA A 438 15.15 4.18 -12.71
N PHE A 439 15.07 5.52 -12.59
CA PHE A 439 15.62 6.40 -13.63
C PHE A 439 17.13 6.16 -13.70
N LYS A 440 17.62 5.89 -14.89
CA LYS A 440 19.07 5.90 -15.11
C LYS A 440 19.55 7.34 -14.96
N ALA A 441 20.50 7.57 -14.06
CA ALA A 441 21.16 8.85 -13.87
C ALA A 441 21.98 9.21 -15.11
#